data_914ee128c1c2570d9cc0136c1e8a82a3
#
_entry.id   914ee128c1c2570d9cc0136c1e8a82a3
#
_cell.length_a   1.000
_cell.length_b   1.000
_cell.length_c   1.000
_cell.angle_alpha   90.00
_cell.angle_beta   90.00
_cell.angle_gamma   90.00
#
_symmetry.space_group_name_H-M   'P 1'
#
loop_
_entity.id
_entity.type
_entity.pdbx_description
1 polymer ?
#
loop_
_entity_poly.entity_id
_entity_poly.type
_entity_poly.pdbx_seq_one_letter_code
_entity_poly.pdbx_strand_id
1 'polypeptide(L)'
;FLILSIICSVTVGVIFKVARKYTISHTQIVAWNYVFAGTLCYLSFSPELNTVESTAPWWLYITIGVLLPSIFLFLAASIKHMGIVKTDAAQRLSLFIPILAAWLLFKEEFNMLKILAFVLAIPALLLILTKNTENTKNKWGYPAVVLIGFGIIDILFKQIATYTSLPYTTSLFVILGIAMCIMFTVVAYEVILKKVTLNIHNILFGGLVGIFNFGNILFYLKAHQEFSKNPSTVFAGMNMGVIIIGSLVGVLIFKEKLSKMNFIGLFLALIAIVLIVLSQQ
;
A
#
# COMPACT_ATOMS: atom_id res chain seq x y z
N PHE A 1 -9.66 16.37 -2.22
CA PHE A 1 -8.39 15.64 -2.09
C PHE A 1 -8.61 14.14 -1.86
N LEU A 2 -9.52 13.73 -0.96
CA LEU A 2 -9.74 12.31 -0.64
C LEU A 2 -10.07 11.47 -1.89
N ILE A 3 -10.98 11.92 -2.73
CA ILE A 3 -11.33 11.22 -3.99
C ILE A 3 -10.11 11.09 -4.92
N LEU A 4 -9.29 12.14 -5.02
CA LEU A 4 -8.08 12.11 -5.83
C LEU A 4 -7.07 11.08 -5.29
N SER A 5 -6.92 11.00 -3.97
CA SER A 5 -6.08 9.98 -3.33
C SER A 5 -6.56 8.56 -3.65
N ILE A 6 -7.87 8.31 -3.55
CA ILE A 6 -8.48 7.02 -3.88
C ILE A 6 -8.22 6.66 -5.36
N ILE A 7 -8.47 7.58 -6.27
CA ILE A 7 -8.24 7.38 -7.72
C ILE A 7 -6.75 7.07 -7.96
N CYS A 8 -5.83 7.82 -7.37
CA CYS A 8 -4.40 7.56 -7.49
C CYS A 8 -4.04 6.16 -7.00
N SER A 9 -4.54 5.75 -5.83
CA SER A 9 -4.27 4.43 -5.26
C SER A 9 -4.76 3.30 -6.16
N VAL A 10 -6.00 3.36 -6.64
CA VAL A 10 -6.57 2.35 -7.56
C VAL A 10 -5.81 2.34 -8.89
N THR A 11 -5.41 3.51 -9.39
CA THR A 11 -4.66 3.62 -10.66
C THR A 11 -3.33 2.89 -10.60
N VAL A 12 -2.63 2.86 -9.47
CA VAL A 12 -1.41 2.04 -9.31
C VAL A 12 -1.69 0.56 -9.61
N GLY A 13 -2.75 0.00 -9.06
CA GLY A 13 -3.19 -1.38 -9.34
C GLY A 13 -3.53 -1.60 -10.82
N VAL A 14 -4.22 -0.63 -11.43
CA VAL A 14 -4.54 -0.64 -12.86
C VAL A 14 -3.28 -0.65 -13.72
N ILE A 15 -2.30 0.20 -13.40
CA ILE A 15 -1.03 0.28 -14.13
C ILE A 15 -0.30 -1.06 -14.09
N PHE A 16 -0.17 -1.69 -12.91
CA PHE A 16 0.45 -3.01 -12.80
C PHE A 16 -0.31 -4.07 -13.62
N LYS A 17 -1.64 -3.99 -13.67
CA LYS A 17 -2.45 -4.94 -14.45
C LYS A 17 -2.31 -4.72 -15.96
N VAL A 18 -2.29 -3.47 -16.41
CA VAL A 18 -2.10 -3.11 -17.82
C VAL A 18 -0.68 -3.44 -18.29
N ALA A 19 0.32 -3.13 -17.48
CA ALA A 19 1.72 -3.39 -17.78
C ALA A 19 2.00 -4.87 -18.11
N ARG A 20 1.21 -5.81 -17.59
CA ARG A 20 1.31 -7.24 -17.90
C ARG A 20 1.13 -7.60 -19.38
N LYS A 21 0.54 -6.73 -20.18
CA LYS A 21 0.39 -6.94 -21.63
C LYS A 21 1.70 -6.71 -22.40
N TYR A 22 2.71 -6.16 -21.74
CA TYR A 22 4.01 -5.85 -22.30
C TYR A 22 5.09 -6.74 -21.69
N THR A 23 6.22 -6.86 -22.40
CA THR A 23 7.40 -7.51 -21.85
C THR A 23 8.04 -6.58 -20.82
N ILE A 24 7.73 -6.78 -19.54
CA ILE A 24 8.14 -5.90 -18.45
C ILE A 24 8.95 -6.65 -17.38
N SER A 25 9.80 -5.89 -16.68
CA SER A 25 10.41 -6.28 -15.41
C SER A 25 9.76 -5.51 -14.27
N HIS A 26 9.11 -6.22 -13.35
CA HIS A 26 8.50 -5.61 -12.16
C HIS A 26 9.55 -4.91 -11.30
N THR A 27 10.76 -5.46 -11.24
CA THR A 27 11.90 -4.89 -10.50
C THR A 27 12.25 -3.51 -11.03
N GLN A 28 12.37 -3.37 -12.36
CA GLN A 28 12.65 -2.09 -13.01
C GLN A 28 11.50 -1.08 -12.80
N ILE A 29 10.24 -1.52 -12.92
CA ILE A 29 9.07 -0.65 -12.68
C ILE A 29 9.10 -0.10 -11.25
N VAL A 30 9.37 -0.95 -10.25
CA VAL A 30 9.43 -0.54 -8.85
C VAL A 30 10.62 0.37 -8.59
N ALA A 31 11.78 0.15 -9.24
CA ALA A 31 12.93 1.04 -9.14
C ALA A 31 12.59 2.45 -9.66
N TRP A 32 12.01 2.55 -10.85
CA TRP A 32 11.61 3.82 -11.45
C TRP A 32 10.49 4.52 -10.66
N ASN A 33 9.57 3.76 -10.03
CA ASN A 33 8.59 4.33 -9.12
C ASN A 33 9.25 5.18 -8.03
N TYR A 34 10.33 4.71 -7.42
CA TYR A 34 11.01 5.47 -6.36
C TYR A 34 11.76 6.69 -6.88
N VAL A 35 12.27 6.67 -8.11
CA VAL A 35 12.84 7.87 -8.75
C VAL A 35 11.79 8.96 -8.87
N PHE A 36 10.66 8.64 -9.50
CA PHE A 36 9.60 9.63 -9.72
C PHE A 36 8.93 10.07 -8.43
N ALA A 37 8.63 9.14 -7.53
CA ALA A 37 8.05 9.47 -6.22
C ALA A 37 9.00 10.32 -5.36
N GLY A 38 10.29 9.99 -5.33
CA GLY A 38 11.32 10.77 -4.62
C GLY A 38 11.51 12.17 -5.20
N THR A 39 11.56 12.28 -6.53
CA THR A 39 11.65 13.59 -7.20
C THR A 39 10.44 14.47 -6.90
N LEU A 40 9.23 13.92 -6.98
CA LEU A 40 8.01 14.64 -6.65
C LEU A 40 7.91 15.00 -5.17
N CYS A 41 8.39 14.12 -4.28
CA CYS A 41 8.49 14.39 -2.85
C CYS A 41 9.43 15.57 -2.58
N TYR A 42 10.60 15.61 -3.22
CA TYR A 42 11.54 16.72 -3.12
C TYR A 42 10.94 18.03 -3.60
N LEU A 43 10.33 18.03 -4.79
CA LEU A 43 9.72 19.22 -5.39
C LEU A 43 8.51 19.75 -4.59
N SER A 44 7.73 18.85 -3.98
CA SER A 44 6.49 19.23 -3.28
C SER A 44 6.71 19.67 -1.83
N PHE A 45 7.71 19.10 -1.15
CA PHE A 45 7.92 19.31 0.28
C PHE A 45 9.23 19.98 0.63
N SER A 46 10.17 20.14 -0.33
CA SER A 46 11.49 20.77 -0.11
C SER A 46 12.16 20.26 1.19
N PRO A 47 12.40 18.95 1.34
CA PRO A 47 12.86 18.36 2.59
C PRO A 47 14.23 18.93 2.99
N GLU A 48 14.37 19.36 4.25
CA GLU A 48 15.60 19.90 4.78
C GLU A 48 16.56 18.76 5.18
N LEU A 49 17.43 18.35 4.27
CA LEU A 49 18.38 17.25 4.50
C LEU A 49 19.46 17.56 5.52
N ASN A 50 19.78 18.85 5.70
CA ASN A 50 20.78 19.30 6.68
C ASN A 50 20.35 19.05 8.13
N THR A 51 19.06 18.81 8.37
CA THR A 51 18.53 18.50 9.70
C THR A 51 18.62 17.01 10.04
N VAL A 52 19.03 16.16 9.09
CA VAL A 52 19.15 14.72 9.31
C VAL A 52 20.47 14.42 10.02
N GLU A 53 20.41 14.35 11.34
CA GLU A 53 21.56 14.05 12.19
C GLU A 53 21.86 12.55 12.25
N SER A 54 23.03 12.19 12.79
CA SER A 54 23.40 10.80 13.07
C SER A 54 22.49 10.12 14.10
N THR A 55 21.82 10.92 14.94
CA THR A 55 20.85 10.52 15.96
C THR A 55 19.48 10.11 15.39
N ALA A 56 19.23 10.35 14.10
CA ALA A 56 18.00 9.95 13.42
C ALA A 56 17.78 8.42 13.53
N PRO A 57 16.53 7.94 13.53
CA PRO A 57 16.22 6.52 13.68
C PRO A 57 16.55 5.72 12.41
N TRP A 58 17.82 5.63 12.06
CA TRP A 58 18.31 4.98 10.84
C TRP A 58 17.84 3.54 10.67
N TRP A 59 17.73 2.81 11.78
CA TRP A 59 17.22 1.44 11.74
C TRP A 59 15.79 1.37 11.20
N LEU A 60 14.92 2.34 11.55
CA LEU A 60 13.56 2.44 11.00
C LEU A 60 13.61 2.78 9.50
N TYR A 61 14.43 3.78 9.11
CA TYR A 61 14.54 4.20 7.71
C TYR A 61 15.03 3.07 6.82
N ILE A 62 16.06 2.33 7.26
CA ILE A 62 16.59 1.18 6.52
C ILE A 62 15.55 0.06 6.44
N THR A 63 14.91 -0.27 7.58
CA THR A 63 13.91 -1.35 7.61
C THR A 63 12.74 -1.05 6.67
N ILE A 64 12.18 0.18 6.72
CA ILE A 64 11.09 0.57 5.83
C ILE A 64 11.59 0.66 4.38
N GLY A 65 12.79 1.20 4.16
CA GLY A 65 13.42 1.30 2.85
C GLY A 65 13.62 -0.06 2.16
N VAL A 66 13.81 -1.14 2.93
CA VAL A 66 13.85 -2.53 2.42
C VAL A 66 12.44 -3.10 2.23
N LEU A 67 11.55 -2.89 3.21
CA LEU A 67 10.21 -3.46 3.18
C LEU A 67 9.35 -2.87 2.06
N LEU A 68 9.39 -1.55 1.85
CA LEU A 68 8.58 -0.88 0.84
C LEU A 68 8.75 -1.51 -0.55
N PRO A 69 9.96 -1.58 -1.14
CA PRO A 69 10.13 -2.19 -2.45
C PRO A 69 9.78 -3.68 -2.46
N SER A 70 10.11 -4.41 -1.41
CA SER A 70 9.79 -5.83 -1.29
C SER A 70 8.28 -6.05 -1.37
N ILE A 71 7.51 -5.31 -0.58
CA ILE A 71 6.05 -5.43 -0.56
C ILE A 71 5.42 -4.93 -1.87
N PHE A 72 5.99 -3.91 -2.52
CA PHE A 72 5.54 -3.49 -3.86
C PHE A 72 5.73 -4.58 -4.92
N LEU A 73 6.81 -5.35 -4.87
CA LEU A 73 7.01 -6.51 -5.75
C LEU A 73 5.96 -7.61 -5.45
N PHE A 74 5.67 -7.87 -4.17
CA PHE A 74 4.60 -8.80 -3.79
C PHE A 74 3.21 -8.28 -4.19
N LEU A 75 2.96 -6.98 -4.11
CA LEU A 75 1.73 -6.33 -4.59
C LEU A 75 1.53 -6.57 -6.09
N ALA A 76 2.56 -6.30 -6.89
CA ALA A 76 2.53 -6.55 -8.33
C ALA A 76 2.30 -8.04 -8.66
N ALA A 77 2.95 -8.94 -7.92
CA ALA A 77 2.75 -10.39 -8.06
C ALA A 77 1.34 -10.80 -7.61
N SER A 78 0.81 -10.22 -6.54
CA SER A 78 -0.56 -10.46 -6.07
C SER A 78 -1.59 -10.03 -7.11
N ILE A 79 -1.49 -8.83 -7.66
CA ILE A 79 -2.35 -8.35 -8.75
C ILE A 79 -2.25 -9.28 -9.97
N LYS A 80 -1.05 -9.77 -10.27
CA LYS A 80 -0.83 -10.71 -11.37
C LYS A 80 -1.59 -12.03 -11.18
N HIS A 81 -1.59 -12.58 -9.98
CA HIS A 81 -2.09 -13.93 -9.71
C HIS A 81 -3.51 -13.96 -9.13
N MET A 82 -3.89 -12.97 -8.34
CA MET A 82 -5.15 -12.94 -7.61
C MET A 82 -6.11 -11.82 -8.07
N GLY A 83 -5.62 -10.88 -8.88
CA GLY A 83 -6.40 -9.75 -9.39
C GLY A 83 -6.35 -8.53 -8.47
N ILE A 84 -6.93 -7.41 -8.96
CA ILE A 84 -6.93 -6.13 -8.26
C ILE A 84 -7.80 -6.22 -7.01
N VAL A 85 -9.03 -6.74 -7.14
CA VAL A 85 -10.03 -6.74 -6.06
C VAL A 85 -9.51 -7.41 -4.79
N LYS A 86 -8.97 -8.63 -4.92
CA LYS A 86 -8.45 -9.39 -3.77
C LYS A 86 -7.21 -8.76 -3.17
N THR A 87 -6.36 -8.20 -4.01
CA THR A 87 -5.12 -7.54 -3.57
C THR A 87 -5.40 -6.23 -2.83
N ASP A 88 -6.30 -5.40 -3.37
CA ASP A 88 -6.69 -4.13 -2.73
C ASP A 88 -7.41 -4.39 -1.40
N ALA A 89 -8.32 -5.38 -1.36
CA ALA A 89 -8.99 -5.75 -0.13
C ALA A 89 -7.99 -6.23 0.96
N ALA A 90 -7.02 -7.09 0.59
CA ALA A 90 -5.99 -7.53 1.51
C ALA A 90 -5.13 -6.35 2.02
N GLN A 91 -4.74 -5.44 1.12
CA GLN A 91 -4.00 -4.24 1.47
C GLN A 91 -4.79 -3.33 2.43
N ARG A 92 -6.11 -3.18 2.24
CA ARG A 92 -6.94 -2.34 3.13
C ARG A 92 -7.21 -3.00 4.49
N LEU A 93 -7.32 -4.31 4.51
CA LEU A 93 -7.44 -5.05 5.76
C LEU A 93 -6.13 -5.09 6.57
N SER A 94 -4.98 -4.70 5.99
CA SER A 94 -3.72 -4.55 6.73
C SER A 94 -3.83 -3.55 7.88
N LEU A 95 -4.75 -2.57 7.82
CA LEU A 95 -5.01 -1.60 8.89
C LEU A 95 -5.33 -2.24 10.24
N PHE A 96 -5.84 -3.48 10.25
CA PHE A 96 -6.12 -4.19 11.49
C PHE A 96 -4.85 -4.61 12.23
N ILE A 97 -3.73 -4.78 11.53
CA ILE A 97 -2.45 -5.19 12.13
C ILE A 97 -1.90 -4.10 13.08
N PRO A 98 -1.76 -2.82 12.67
CA PRO A 98 -1.32 -1.77 13.58
C PRO A 98 -2.30 -1.52 14.75
N ILE A 99 -3.62 -1.73 14.55
CA ILE A 99 -4.59 -1.61 15.62
C ILE A 99 -4.41 -2.76 16.65
N LEU A 100 -4.20 -3.99 16.17
CA LEU A 100 -3.90 -5.12 17.04
C LEU A 100 -2.56 -4.91 17.77
N ALA A 101 -1.55 -4.40 17.10
CA ALA A 101 -0.26 -4.07 17.71
C ALA A 101 -0.41 -2.98 18.79
N ALA A 102 -1.26 -1.98 18.56
CA ALA A 102 -1.54 -0.94 19.55
C ALA A 102 -2.14 -1.54 20.85
N TRP A 103 -3.02 -2.51 20.74
CA TRP A 103 -3.56 -3.24 21.89
C TRP A 103 -2.50 -4.09 22.60
N LEU A 104 -1.75 -4.90 21.85
CA LEU A 104 -0.81 -5.87 22.43
C LEU A 104 0.45 -5.19 23.00
N LEU A 105 0.99 -4.18 22.27
CA LEU A 105 2.27 -3.55 22.61
C LEU A 105 2.10 -2.29 23.47
N PHE A 106 1.05 -1.49 23.21
CA PHE A 106 0.84 -0.20 23.87
C PHE A 106 -0.29 -0.26 24.93
N LYS A 107 -0.90 -1.43 25.14
CA LYS A 107 -2.00 -1.65 26.10
C LYS A 107 -3.17 -0.69 25.92
N GLU A 108 -3.44 -0.26 24.67
CA GLU A 108 -4.61 0.54 24.36
C GLU A 108 -5.89 -0.25 24.68
N GLU A 109 -6.89 0.41 25.25
CA GLU A 109 -8.15 -0.22 25.56
C GLU A 109 -8.91 -0.63 24.29
N PHE A 110 -9.40 -1.86 24.28
CA PHE A 110 -10.23 -2.40 23.22
C PHE A 110 -11.70 -2.21 23.59
N ASN A 111 -12.36 -1.28 22.92
CA ASN A 111 -13.80 -1.13 23.07
C ASN A 111 -14.56 -2.20 22.26
N MET A 112 -15.86 -2.37 22.56
CA MET A 112 -16.70 -3.39 21.92
C MET A 112 -16.73 -3.28 20.39
N LEU A 113 -16.68 -2.04 19.83
CA LEU A 113 -16.68 -1.81 18.39
C LEU A 113 -15.39 -2.32 17.72
N LYS A 114 -14.23 -2.14 18.37
CA LYS A 114 -12.96 -2.72 17.89
C LYS A 114 -13.04 -4.24 17.85
N ILE A 115 -13.55 -4.87 18.92
CA ILE A 115 -13.70 -6.34 18.99
C ILE A 115 -14.60 -6.83 17.86
N LEU A 116 -15.78 -6.24 17.68
CA LEU A 116 -16.71 -6.60 16.60
C LEU A 116 -16.07 -6.43 15.22
N ALA A 117 -15.32 -5.35 15.01
CA ALA A 117 -14.61 -5.12 13.75
C ALA A 117 -13.61 -6.24 13.45
N PHE A 118 -12.84 -6.69 14.45
CA PHE A 118 -11.90 -7.82 14.27
C PHE A 118 -12.62 -9.15 13.99
N VAL A 119 -13.71 -9.43 14.71
CA VAL A 119 -14.51 -10.64 14.50
C VAL A 119 -15.07 -10.69 13.06
N LEU A 120 -15.37 -9.54 12.47
CA LEU A 120 -15.84 -9.46 11.07
C LEU A 120 -14.70 -9.44 10.06
N ALA A 121 -13.55 -8.82 10.37
CA ALA A 121 -12.43 -8.68 9.44
C ALA A 121 -11.79 -10.03 9.08
N ILE A 122 -11.66 -10.96 10.06
CA ILE A 122 -11.03 -12.25 9.82
C ILE A 122 -11.86 -13.10 8.82
N PRO A 123 -13.16 -13.36 9.04
CA PRO A 123 -13.95 -14.06 8.04
C PRO A 123 -14.08 -13.30 6.72
N ALA A 124 -14.12 -11.96 6.73
CA ALA A 124 -14.10 -11.15 5.52
C ALA A 124 -12.88 -11.48 4.67
N LEU A 125 -11.67 -11.46 5.26
CA LEU A 125 -10.43 -11.79 4.59
C LEU A 125 -10.46 -13.21 4.01
N LEU A 126 -10.86 -14.20 4.79
CA LEU A 126 -10.97 -15.59 4.34
C LEU A 126 -11.92 -15.74 3.14
N LEU A 127 -13.09 -15.10 3.21
CA LEU A 127 -14.08 -15.12 2.12
C LEU A 127 -13.56 -14.40 0.86
N ILE A 128 -12.84 -13.27 0.99
CA ILE A 128 -12.24 -12.55 -0.15
C ILE A 128 -11.18 -13.42 -0.83
N LEU A 129 -10.38 -14.13 -0.06
CA LEU A 129 -9.28 -14.94 -0.58
C LEU A 129 -9.70 -16.30 -1.08
N THR A 130 -10.98 -16.71 -0.88
CA THR A 130 -11.47 -18.02 -1.38
C THR A 130 -11.30 -18.18 -2.90
N LYS A 131 -11.09 -19.41 -3.33
CA LYS A 131 -10.87 -19.80 -4.72
C LYS A 131 -12.16 -19.66 -5.53
N ASN A 132 -12.05 -19.18 -6.76
CA ASN A 132 -13.23 -19.00 -7.66
C ASN A 132 -13.51 -20.18 -8.58
N THR A 133 -12.54 -21.08 -8.83
CA THR A 133 -12.68 -22.20 -9.78
C THR A 133 -11.71 -23.33 -9.46
N GLU A 134 -12.10 -24.55 -9.82
CA GLU A 134 -11.37 -25.80 -9.51
C GLU A 134 -9.98 -25.93 -10.15
N ASN A 135 -9.66 -25.20 -11.23
CA ASN A 135 -8.49 -25.44 -12.07
C ASN A 135 -7.31 -24.48 -11.90
N THR A 136 -7.33 -23.50 -10.98
CA THR A 136 -6.18 -22.63 -10.75
C THR A 136 -5.59 -22.86 -9.36
N LYS A 137 -4.27 -23.06 -9.26
CA LYS A 137 -3.57 -23.10 -7.97
C LYS A 137 -3.88 -21.81 -7.21
N ASN A 138 -4.49 -21.93 -6.04
CA ASN A 138 -4.79 -20.77 -5.20
C ASN A 138 -3.49 -20.21 -4.65
N LYS A 139 -3.11 -19.02 -5.10
CA LYS A 139 -1.88 -18.33 -4.70
C LYS A 139 -2.16 -17.28 -3.61
N TRP A 140 -3.01 -17.62 -2.64
CA TRP A 140 -3.39 -16.75 -1.52
C TRP A 140 -2.20 -16.18 -0.73
N GLY A 141 -1.05 -16.84 -0.78
CA GLY A 141 0.16 -16.36 -0.12
C GLY A 141 0.58 -14.96 -0.55
N TYR A 142 0.36 -14.56 -1.82
CA TYR A 142 0.71 -13.21 -2.27
C TYR A 142 -0.10 -12.12 -1.58
N PRO A 143 -1.45 -12.14 -1.60
CA PRO A 143 -2.22 -11.13 -0.85
C PRO A 143 -2.03 -11.24 0.67
N ALA A 144 -1.72 -12.40 1.23
CA ALA A 144 -1.39 -12.55 2.65
C ALA A 144 -0.08 -11.81 3.00
N VAL A 145 0.97 -11.94 2.16
CA VAL A 145 2.21 -11.17 2.33
C VAL A 145 1.95 -9.67 2.18
N VAL A 146 1.10 -9.25 1.25
CA VAL A 146 0.69 -7.85 1.07
C VAL A 146 0.01 -7.34 2.34
N LEU A 147 -0.95 -8.07 2.89
CA LEU A 147 -1.64 -7.72 4.13
C LEU A 147 -0.67 -7.55 5.31
N ILE A 148 0.17 -8.56 5.56
CA ILE A 148 1.12 -8.54 6.69
C ILE A 148 2.16 -7.44 6.47
N GLY A 149 2.70 -7.33 5.25
CA GLY A 149 3.75 -6.38 4.93
C GLY A 149 3.31 -4.92 5.06
N PHE A 150 2.15 -4.55 4.52
CA PHE A 150 1.61 -3.20 4.74
C PHE A 150 1.29 -2.94 6.20
N GLY A 151 0.75 -3.91 6.93
CA GLY A 151 0.50 -3.76 8.35
C GLY A 151 1.77 -3.49 9.17
N ILE A 152 2.88 -4.18 8.85
CA ILE A 152 4.18 -3.91 9.48
C ILE A 152 4.69 -2.53 9.09
N ILE A 153 4.62 -2.16 7.80
CA ILE A 153 5.01 -0.84 7.31
C ILE A 153 4.25 0.26 8.04
N ASP A 154 2.95 0.11 8.24
CA ASP A 154 2.10 1.08 8.94
C ASP A 154 2.53 1.25 10.40
N ILE A 155 2.89 0.15 11.10
CA ILE A 155 3.44 0.21 12.47
C ILE A 155 4.75 1.00 12.49
N LEU A 156 5.64 0.73 11.55
CA LEU A 156 6.94 1.40 11.48
C LEU A 156 6.80 2.89 11.13
N PHE A 157 5.89 3.25 10.22
CA PHE A 157 5.58 4.64 9.93
C PHE A 157 4.94 5.36 11.13
N LYS A 158 4.09 4.68 11.91
CA LYS A 158 3.57 5.23 13.17
C LYS A 158 4.72 5.51 14.13
N GLN A 159 5.71 4.62 14.23
CA GLN A 159 6.90 4.87 15.06
C GLN A 159 7.70 6.08 14.58
N ILE A 160 7.91 6.25 13.27
CA ILE A 160 8.59 7.44 12.72
C ILE A 160 7.84 8.72 13.10
N ALA A 161 6.51 8.71 13.00
CA ALA A 161 5.70 9.87 13.36
C ALA A 161 5.81 10.26 14.85
N THR A 162 6.28 9.37 15.72
CA THR A 162 6.56 9.69 17.14
C THR A 162 7.91 10.34 17.37
N TYR A 163 8.83 10.27 16.40
CA TYR A 163 10.11 10.98 16.45
C TYR A 163 9.89 12.43 16.03
N THR A 164 9.97 13.34 16.99
CA THR A 164 9.70 14.77 16.80
C THR A 164 10.88 15.57 16.26
N SER A 165 12.07 14.95 16.15
CA SER A 165 13.30 15.62 15.72
C SER A 165 13.33 15.99 14.23
N LEU A 166 12.53 15.31 13.39
CA LEU A 166 12.51 15.55 11.95
C LEU A 166 11.07 15.64 11.42
N PRO A 167 10.81 16.54 10.45
CA PRO A 167 9.54 16.54 9.72
C PRO A 167 9.27 15.18 9.06
N TYR A 168 8.04 14.71 9.14
CA TYR A 168 7.64 13.44 8.51
C TYR A 168 7.97 13.37 7.01
N THR A 169 7.86 14.51 6.31
CA THR A 169 8.18 14.64 4.88
C THR A 169 9.66 14.42 4.57
N THR A 170 10.56 14.89 5.46
CA THR A 170 12.00 14.63 5.36
C THR A 170 12.30 13.15 5.58
N SER A 171 11.70 12.53 6.61
CA SER A 171 11.83 11.10 6.86
C SER A 171 11.32 10.28 5.67
N LEU A 172 10.17 10.64 5.09
CA LEU A 172 9.62 10.01 3.89
C LEU A 172 10.59 10.08 2.70
N PHE A 173 11.20 11.26 2.47
CA PHE A 173 12.18 11.44 1.39
C PHE A 173 13.40 10.54 1.57
N VAL A 174 13.95 10.47 2.79
CA VAL A 174 15.09 9.59 3.11
C VAL A 174 14.75 8.13 2.86
N ILE A 175 13.57 7.68 3.30
CA ILE A 175 13.10 6.30 3.08
C ILE A 175 12.96 5.99 1.59
N LEU A 176 12.36 6.90 0.80
CA LEU A 176 12.23 6.73 -0.65
C LEU A 176 13.61 6.66 -1.32
N GLY A 177 14.58 7.45 -0.86
CA GLY A 177 15.97 7.42 -1.32
C GLY A 177 16.65 6.07 -1.03
N ILE A 178 16.49 5.53 0.17
CA ILE A 178 17.02 4.20 0.53
C ILE A 178 16.36 3.11 -0.34
N ALA A 179 15.04 3.14 -0.49
CA ALA A 179 14.31 2.19 -1.32
C ALA A 179 14.76 2.27 -2.79
N MET A 180 15.01 3.48 -3.30
CA MET A 180 15.56 3.70 -4.63
C MET A 180 16.94 3.07 -4.79
N CYS A 181 17.88 3.32 -3.86
CA CYS A 181 19.23 2.75 -3.89
C CYS A 181 19.20 1.22 -3.88
N ILE A 182 18.37 0.62 -3.01
CA ILE A 182 18.22 -0.84 -2.93
C ILE A 182 17.69 -1.39 -4.27
N MET A 183 16.65 -0.78 -4.82
CA MET A 183 16.04 -1.27 -6.06
C MET A 183 16.98 -1.13 -7.26
N PHE A 184 17.75 -0.03 -7.35
CA PHE A 184 18.74 0.10 -8.42
C PHE A 184 19.89 -0.88 -8.26
N THR A 185 20.29 -1.23 -7.04
CA THR A 185 21.28 -2.31 -6.79
C THR A 185 20.74 -3.64 -7.29
N VAL A 186 19.46 -3.96 -7.03
CA VAL A 186 18.82 -5.19 -7.54
C VAL A 186 18.72 -5.16 -9.07
N VAL A 187 18.32 -4.03 -9.66
CA VAL A 187 18.26 -3.86 -11.13
C VAL A 187 19.65 -4.02 -11.75
N ALA A 188 20.69 -3.41 -11.17
CA ALA A 188 22.06 -3.56 -11.64
C ALA A 188 22.52 -5.04 -11.60
N TYR A 189 22.23 -5.75 -10.51
CA TYR A 189 22.47 -7.19 -10.40
C TYR A 189 21.76 -7.97 -11.53
N GLU A 190 20.47 -7.68 -11.79
CA GLU A 190 19.71 -8.36 -12.85
C GLU A 190 20.26 -8.06 -14.26
N VAL A 191 20.65 -6.80 -14.52
CA VAL A 191 21.24 -6.40 -15.82
C VAL A 191 22.60 -7.02 -16.05
N ILE A 192 23.50 -6.96 -15.04
CA ILE A 192 24.88 -7.41 -15.18
C ILE A 192 24.96 -8.95 -15.19
N LEU A 193 24.33 -9.60 -14.22
CA LEU A 193 24.50 -11.05 -14.00
C LEU A 193 23.44 -11.89 -14.72
N LYS A 194 22.18 -11.42 -14.77
CA LYS A 194 21.09 -12.14 -15.46
C LYS A 194 20.87 -11.66 -16.90
N LYS A 195 21.65 -10.66 -17.36
CA LYS A 195 21.54 -10.07 -18.70
C LYS A 195 20.13 -9.61 -19.06
N VAL A 196 19.37 -9.15 -18.06
CA VAL A 196 18.04 -8.57 -18.28
C VAL A 196 18.20 -7.22 -18.96
N THR A 197 17.51 -6.99 -20.07
CA THR A 197 17.60 -5.73 -20.80
C THR A 197 16.82 -4.61 -20.11
N LEU A 198 17.37 -3.40 -20.17
CA LEU A 198 16.61 -2.19 -19.81
C LEU A 198 15.59 -1.89 -20.90
N ASN A 199 14.34 -1.69 -20.51
CA ASN A 199 13.26 -1.43 -21.45
C ASN A 199 12.57 -0.11 -21.10
N ILE A 200 12.36 0.73 -22.12
CA ILE A 200 11.69 2.01 -21.99
C ILE A 200 10.28 1.87 -21.38
N HIS A 201 9.58 0.77 -21.67
CA HIS A 201 8.27 0.51 -21.08
C HIS A 201 8.33 0.41 -19.55
N ASN A 202 9.42 -0.12 -18.99
CA ASN A 202 9.60 -0.19 -17.55
C ASN A 202 9.79 1.19 -16.91
N ILE A 203 10.46 2.10 -17.63
CA ILE A 203 10.62 3.51 -17.21
C ILE A 203 9.27 4.20 -17.24
N LEU A 204 8.51 4.07 -18.32
CA LEU A 204 7.20 4.70 -18.48
C LEU A 204 6.20 4.19 -17.43
N PHE A 205 6.07 2.87 -17.29
CA PHE A 205 5.18 2.30 -16.27
C PHE A 205 5.64 2.60 -14.85
N GLY A 206 6.96 2.57 -14.60
CA GLY A 206 7.52 2.95 -13.29
C GLY A 206 7.29 4.41 -12.97
N GLY A 207 7.44 5.31 -13.94
CA GLY A 207 7.14 6.72 -13.81
C GLY A 207 5.65 6.96 -13.49
N LEU A 208 4.75 6.32 -14.24
CA LEU A 208 3.32 6.39 -13.95
C LEU A 208 2.99 5.87 -12.55
N VAL A 209 3.52 4.70 -12.16
CA VAL A 209 3.34 4.19 -10.78
C VAL A 209 3.86 5.20 -9.76
N GLY A 210 5.04 5.80 -9.98
CA GLY A 210 5.63 6.78 -9.07
C GLY A 210 4.79 8.06 -8.93
N ILE A 211 4.28 8.58 -10.03
CA ILE A 211 3.41 9.76 -10.04
C ILE A 211 2.12 9.49 -9.25
N PHE A 212 1.43 8.39 -9.53
CA PHE A 212 0.17 8.07 -8.85
C PHE A 212 0.39 7.61 -7.41
N ASN A 213 1.49 6.91 -7.11
CA ASN A 213 1.85 6.53 -5.74
C ASN A 213 2.14 7.77 -4.89
N PHE A 214 2.95 8.70 -5.40
CA PHE A 214 3.19 9.97 -4.71
C PHE A 214 1.93 10.83 -4.63
N GLY A 215 1.14 10.91 -5.71
CA GLY A 215 -0.15 11.61 -5.73
C GLY A 215 -1.11 11.09 -4.66
N ASN A 216 -1.15 9.76 -4.46
CA ASN A 216 -1.92 9.16 -3.37
C ASN A 216 -1.46 9.70 -2.00
N ILE A 217 -0.16 9.71 -1.73
CA ILE A 217 0.41 10.21 -0.47
C ILE A 217 0.08 11.72 -0.30
N LEU A 218 0.34 12.52 -1.33
CA LEU A 218 0.12 13.97 -1.31
C LEU A 218 -1.34 14.33 -1.04
N PHE A 219 -2.27 13.73 -1.79
CA PHE A 219 -3.69 14.03 -1.64
C PHE A 219 -4.27 13.47 -0.34
N TYR A 220 -3.75 12.36 0.15
CA TYR A 220 -4.11 11.81 1.44
C TYR A 220 -3.70 12.74 2.60
N LEU A 221 -2.47 13.26 2.56
CA LEU A 221 -2.00 14.24 3.54
C LEU A 221 -2.83 15.52 3.49
N LYS A 222 -3.14 16.04 2.29
CA LYS A 222 -4.00 17.23 2.13
C LYS A 222 -5.42 16.98 2.64
N ALA A 223 -5.97 15.79 2.42
CA ALA A 223 -7.27 15.42 2.97
C ALA A 223 -7.25 15.42 4.50
N HIS A 224 -6.20 14.90 5.13
CA HIS A 224 -6.04 14.95 6.60
C HIS A 224 -5.90 16.37 7.14
N GLN A 225 -5.23 17.27 6.42
CA GLN A 225 -5.14 18.68 6.80
C GLN A 225 -6.53 19.36 6.77
N GLU A 226 -7.32 19.10 5.73
CA GLU A 226 -8.65 19.68 5.57
C GLU A 226 -9.67 19.12 6.59
N PHE A 227 -9.58 17.83 6.89
CA PHE A 227 -10.42 17.17 7.89
C PHE A 227 -9.69 16.97 9.24
N SER A 228 -8.84 17.92 9.65
CA SER A 228 -8.03 17.81 10.86
C SER A 228 -8.84 17.56 12.14
N LYS A 229 -10.09 18.02 12.20
CA LYS A 229 -11.03 17.77 13.33
C LYS A 229 -11.66 16.37 13.29
N ASN A 230 -11.68 15.72 12.12
CA ASN A 230 -12.30 14.40 11.91
C ASN A 230 -11.41 13.50 11.06
N PRO A 231 -10.21 13.13 11.53
CA PRO A 231 -9.25 12.30 10.77
C PRO A 231 -9.81 10.90 10.45
N SER A 232 -10.71 10.38 11.27
CA SER A 232 -11.40 9.11 11.03
C SER A 232 -12.21 9.09 9.74
N THR A 233 -12.79 10.24 9.32
CA THR A 233 -13.51 10.37 8.06
C THR A 233 -12.59 10.14 6.86
N VAL A 234 -11.37 10.69 6.88
CA VAL A 234 -10.39 10.50 5.80
C VAL A 234 -9.94 9.05 5.77
N PHE A 235 -9.64 8.48 6.92
CA PHE A 235 -9.21 7.10 7.06
C PHE A 235 -10.27 6.11 6.55
N ALA A 236 -11.54 6.26 6.97
CA ALA A 236 -12.64 5.44 6.48
C ALA A 236 -12.86 5.62 4.99
N GLY A 237 -12.99 6.87 4.55
CA GLY A 237 -13.25 7.20 3.16
C GLY A 237 -12.18 6.63 2.23
N MET A 238 -10.91 6.72 2.61
CA MET A 238 -9.81 6.15 1.83
C MET A 238 -9.92 4.63 1.72
N ASN A 239 -10.06 3.93 2.84
CA ASN A 239 -10.09 2.47 2.85
C ASN A 239 -11.33 1.91 2.16
N MET A 240 -12.52 2.45 2.45
CA MET A 240 -13.77 2.05 1.80
C MET A 240 -13.77 2.42 0.31
N GLY A 241 -13.34 3.65 -0.02
CA GLY A 241 -13.32 4.15 -1.38
C GLY A 241 -12.45 3.31 -2.30
N VAL A 242 -11.27 2.89 -1.84
CA VAL A 242 -10.38 2.02 -2.64
C VAL A 242 -11.00 0.63 -2.82
N ILE A 243 -11.61 0.03 -1.79
CA ILE A 243 -12.29 -1.26 -1.94
C ILE A 243 -13.43 -1.17 -2.97
N ILE A 244 -14.25 -0.12 -2.89
CA ILE A 244 -15.39 0.08 -3.79
C ILE A 244 -14.90 0.34 -5.22
N ILE A 245 -14.06 1.37 -5.43
CA ILE A 245 -13.59 1.75 -6.77
C ILE A 245 -12.69 0.68 -7.36
N GLY A 246 -11.80 0.08 -6.57
CA GLY A 246 -10.95 -1.04 -6.99
C GLY A 246 -11.77 -2.25 -7.42
N SER A 247 -12.84 -2.58 -6.67
CA SER A 247 -13.76 -3.66 -7.04
C SER A 247 -14.52 -3.36 -8.33
N LEU A 248 -15.03 -2.14 -8.50
CA LEU A 248 -15.71 -1.72 -9.73
C LEU A 248 -14.77 -1.81 -10.93
N VAL A 249 -13.56 -1.29 -10.81
CA VAL A 249 -12.53 -1.35 -11.86
C VAL A 249 -12.15 -2.81 -12.16
N GLY A 250 -11.93 -3.63 -11.14
CA GLY A 250 -11.59 -5.04 -11.29
C GLY A 250 -12.68 -5.82 -12.04
N VAL A 251 -13.93 -5.65 -11.64
CA VAL A 251 -15.07 -6.38 -12.22
C VAL A 251 -15.47 -5.82 -13.58
N LEU A 252 -15.68 -4.51 -13.70
CA LEU A 252 -16.24 -3.89 -14.92
C LEU A 252 -15.21 -3.75 -16.03
N ILE A 253 -14.00 -3.31 -15.71
CA ILE A 253 -12.95 -3.05 -16.73
C ILE A 253 -12.15 -4.31 -17.02
N PHE A 254 -11.70 -5.00 -15.98
CA PHE A 254 -10.85 -6.18 -16.13
C PHE A 254 -11.61 -7.51 -16.14
N LYS A 255 -12.94 -7.47 -15.98
CA LYS A 255 -13.84 -8.65 -15.97
C LYS A 255 -13.36 -9.73 -15.00
N GLU A 256 -12.90 -9.30 -13.81
CA GLU A 256 -12.49 -10.22 -12.75
C GLU A 256 -13.68 -11.05 -12.29
N LYS A 257 -13.51 -12.37 -12.28
CA LYS A 257 -14.56 -13.29 -11.82
C LYS A 257 -14.50 -13.39 -10.31
N LEU A 258 -15.50 -12.83 -9.64
CA LEU A 258 -15.68 -12.95 -8.20
C LEU A 258 -16.80 -13.95 -7.89
N SER A 259 -16.58 -14.81 -6.90
CA SER A 259 -17.63 -15.69 -6.38
C SER A 259 -18.59 -14.90 -5.47
N LYS A 260 -19.76 -15.48 -5.19
CA LYS A 260 -20.69 -14.92 -4.19
C LYS A 260 -20.01 -14.73 -2.82
N MET A 261 -19.12 -15.66 -2.45
CA MET A 261 -18.35 -15.59 -1.20
C MET A 261 -17.39 -14.40 -1.18
N ASN A 262 -16.74 -14.07 -2.32
CA ASN A 262 -15.88 -12.91 -2.41
C ASN A 262 -16.69 -11.60 -2.22
N PHE A 263 -17.91 -11.51 -2.80
CA PHE A 263 -18.78 -10.34 -2.59
C PHE A 263 -19.23 -10.20 -1.13
N ILE A 264 -19.60 -11.30 -0.47
CA ILE A 264 -19.92 -11.31 0.96
C ILE A 264 -18.72 -10.84 1.77
N GLY A 265 -17.52 -11.36 1.47
CA GLY A 265 -16.29 -10.94 2.12
C GLY A 265 -15.99 -9.45 1.96
N LEU A 266 -16.17 -8.88 0.76
CA LEU A 266 -16.01 -7.44 0.51
C LEU A 266 -16.99 -6.61 1.34
N PHE A 267 -18.25 -7.04 1.42
CA PHE A 267 -19.27 -6.36 2.22
C PHE A 267 -18.93 -6.40 3.72
N LEU A 268 -18.50 -7.55 4.24
CA LEU A 268 -18.04 -7.67 5.62
C LEU A 268 -16.80 -6.81 5.91
N ALA A 269 -15.86 -6.73 4.96
CA ALA A 269 -14.69 -5.88 5.09
C ALA A 269 -15.07 -4.39 5.20
N LEU A 270 -16.04 -3.94 4.40
CA LEU A 270 -16.56 -2.57 4.50
C LEU A 270 -17.19 -2.29 5.86
N ILE A 271 -18.02 -3.22 6.37
CA ILE A 271 -18.60 -3.09 7.72
C ILE A 271 -17.50 -3.04 8.78
N ALA A 272 -16.51 -3.93 8.72
CA ALA A 272 -15.41 -3.95 9.66
C ALA A 272 -14.62 -2.62 9.70
N ILE A 273 -14.36 -2.01 8.52
CA ILE A 273 -13.70 -0.70 8.42
C ILE A 273 -14.57 0.40 9.07
N VAL A 274 -15.89 0.41 8.80
CA VAL A 274 -16.81 1.38 9.43
C VAL A 274 -16.79 1.25 10.95
N LEU A 275 -16.84 0.03 11.49
CA LEU A 275 -16.79 -0.20 12.93
C LEU A 275 -15.48 0.28 13.56
N ILE A 276 -14.33 0.09 12.90
CA ILE A 276 -13.05 0.63 13.38
C ILE A 276 -13.09 2.15 13.45
N VAL A 277 -13.64 2.81 12.44
CA VAL A 277 -13.73 4.27 12.43
C VAL A 277 -14.64 4.79 13.52
N LEU A 278 -15.82 4.18 13.69
CA LEU A 278 -16.74 4.53 14.79
C LEU A 278 -16.13 4.28 16.17
N SER A 279 -15.23 3.31 16.28
CA SER A 279 -14.54 3.00 17.54
C SER A 279 -13.49 4.03 17.94
N GLN A 280 -13.10 4.92 17.04
CA GLN A 280 -12.09 5.97 17.29
C GLN A 280 -12.72 7.32 17.65
N GLN A 281 -14.05 7.42 17.55
CA GLN A 281 -14.84 8.58 17.99
C GLN A 281 -15.17 8.46 19.47
#